data_751a3c0cac876161740a76cc73524bd8
#
_entry.id   751a3c0cac876161740a76cc73524bd8
#
_cell.length_a   1.000
_cell.length_b   1.000
_cell.length_c   1.000
_cell.angle_alpha   90.00
_cell.angle_beta   90.00
_cell.angle_gamma   90.00
#
_symmetry.space_group_name_H-M   'P 1'
#
loop_
_entity.id
_entity.type
_entity.pdbx_description
1 polymer ?
#
loop_
_entity_poly.entity_id
_entity_poly.type
_entity_poly.pdbx_seq_one_letter_code
_entity_poly.pdbx_strand_id
1 'polypeptide(L)'
;MLSSKNRAVLVGLSCLALLAGSASIAQAQTGGIPGGTEPIEPVPAPSGGTSWTTYKAATWYGPGFFGKPTACGMVLAKTVIGAAHKSLPCGTQVTFTYNGASITGTVIDRGPYQKGYAWDLTKKTAKRIGFLAVGSGPIQATITPIY
;
A
#
# COMPACT_ATOMS: atom_id res chain seq x y z
N MET A 1 33.87 -36.35 -8.51
CA MET A 1 33.68 -37.53 -7.63
C MET A 1 32.45 -37.26 -6.80
N LEU A 2 31.48 -38.03 -7.09
CA LEU A 2 30.44 -38.71 -6.34
C LEU A 2 29.49 -37.79 -5.57
N SER A 3 28.28 -37.68 -6.01
CA SER A 3 27.19 -38.66 -6.18
C SER A 3 26.34 -38.83 -4.93
N SER A 4 25.06 -38.74 -5.19
CA SER A 4 24.03 -39.65 -4.63
C SER A 4 23.20 -39.02 -3.47
N LYS A 5 21.90 -39.17 -3.32
CA LYS A 5 20.88 -40.01 -4.01
C LYS A 5 19.51 -39.53 -3.50
N ASN A 6 18.58 -39.59 -4.39
CA ASN A 6 17.15 -39.80 -4.23
C ASN A 6 16.71 -40.56 -2.98
N ARG A 7 15.60 -40.12 -2.38
CA ARG A 7 14.57 -41.09 -1.96
C ARG A 7 13.19 -40.46 -2.06
N ALA A 8 12.49 -40.93 -3.05
CA ALA A 8 11.04 -40.90 -3.12
C ALA A 8 10.49 -41.91 -2.11
N VAL A 9 9.43 -41.57 -1.43
CA VAL A 9 8.49 -42.50 -0.83
C VAL A 9 7.09 -42.10 -1.19
N LEU A 10 6.52 -42.86 -2.09
CA LEU A 10 5.09 -43.02 -2.32
C LEU A 10 4.52 -43.92 -1.22
N VAL A 11 3.26 -43.74 -0.88
CA VAL A 11 2.22 -44.67 -0.39
C VAL A 11 1.25 -43.80 0.42
N GLY A 12 -0.02 -43.73 0.26
CA GLY A 12 -1.04 -44.53 -0.42
C GLY A 12 -2.38 -43.92 -0.06
N LEU A 13 -3.18 -44.00 -0.95
CA LEU A 13 -4.55 -44.44 -1.13
C LEU A 13 -5.44 -44.55 0.14
N SER A 14 -6.59 -43.99 0.07
CA SER A 14 -7.92 -44.56 0.31
C SER A 14 -8.92 -43.61 0.91
N CYS A 15 -9.95 -43.34 0.16
CA CYS A 15 -11.36 -43.71 0.34
C CYS A 15 -12.11 -42.90 1.41
N LEU A 16 -13.19 -42.34 1.19
CA LEU A 16 -14.52 -42.79 0.77
C LEU A 16 -15.51 -41.65 1.03
N ALA A 17 -16.44 -41.51 0.16
CA ALA A 17 -17.57 -40.56 0.18
C ALA A 17 -18.52 -40.81 1.37
N LEU A 18 -19.16 -39.76 1.81
CA LEU A 18 -20.54 -39.83 2.31
C LEU A 18 -21.26 -38.49 2.11
N LEU A 19 -22.24 -38.57 1.26
CA LEU A 19 -23.33 -37.62 1.06
C LEU A 19 -24.20 -37.55 2.32
N ALA A 20 -24.47 -36.38 2.81
CA ALA A 20 -25.71 -36.10 3.55
C ALA A 20 -26.06 -34.64 3.36
N GLY A 21 -27.13 -34.44 2.65
CA GLY A 21 -27.82 -33.17 2.55
C GLY A 21 -28.57 -32.86 3.84
N SER A 22 -28.72 -31.60 4.14
CA SER A 22 -29.74 -31.09 5.04
C SER A 22 -30.02 -29.62 4.72
N ALA A 23 -31.12 -29.43 4.13
CA ALA A 23 -32.27 -28.56 4.42
C ALA A 23 -31.95 -27.17 4.98
N SER A 24 -32.31 -26.20 4.16
CA SER A 24 -32.59 -24.81 4.48
C SER A 24 -33.56 -24.67 5.63
N ILE A 25 -33.22 -23.83 6.59
CA ILE A 25 -34.22 -23.18 7.44
C ILE A 25 -33.97 -21.68 7.35
N ALA A 26 -34.87 -21.02 6.65
CA ALA A 26 -35.04 -19.58 6.70
C ALA A 26 -35.59 -19.22 8.10
N GLN A 27 -34.82 -18.48 8.89
CA GLN A 27 -35.36 -17.79 10.06
C GLN A 27 -35.33 -16.29 9.81
N ALA A 28 -36.50 -15.75 9.59
CA ALA A 28 -36.76 -14.34 9.74
C ALA A 28 -36.63 -13.97 11.22
N GLN A 29 -35.74 -13.06 11.56
CA GLN A 29 -35.73 -12.41 12.87
C GLN A 29 -35.93 -10.92 12.70
N THR A 30 -37.06 -10.50 13.22
CA THR A 30 -37.49 -9.14 13.46
C THR A 30 -36.66 -8.45 14.55
N GLY A 31 -36.27 -7.22 14.28
CA GLY A 31 -36.25 -6.09 15.21
C GLY A 31 -35.39 -6.18 16.46
N GLY A 32 -34.40 -5.33 16.50
CA GLY A 32 -33.68 -4.97 17.70
C GLY A 32 -32.45 -4.16 17.36
N ILE A 33 -32.51 -2.84 17.56
CA ILE A 33 -31.33 -1.97 17.51
C ILE A 33 -30.71 -2.03 18.91
N PRO A 34 -29.52 -2.54 19.08
CA PRO A 34 -28.65 -2.13 20.17
C PRO A 34 -27.52 -1.28 19.61
N GLY A 35 -27.41 -0.07 20.14
CA GLY A 35 -26.21 0.75 19.96
C GLY A 35 -24.98 0.00 20.49
N GLY A 36 -24.23 -0.54 19.60
CA GLY A 36 -22.89 -1.08 19.82
C GLY A 36 -21.95 -0.36 18.87
N THR A 37 -21.01 0.37 19.42
CA THR A 37 -19.87 0.89 18.68
C THR A 37 -19.03 -0.32 18.30
N GLU A 38 -19.34 -0.93 17.15
CA GLU A 38 -18.44 -1.93 16.57
C GLU A 38 -17.14 -1.24 16.15
N PRO A 39 -15.99 -1.86 16.42
CA PRO A 39 -14.73 -1.41 15.83
C PRO A 39 -14.90 -1.38 14.32
N ILE A 40 -14.66 -0.23 13.71
CA ILE A 40 -14.66 -0.10 12.25
C ILE A 40 -13.50 -0.96 11.76
N GLU A 41 -13.80 -2.17 11.32
CA GLU A 41 -12.85 -2.98 10.55
C GLU A 41 -12.35 -2.12 9.38
N PRO A 42 -11.04 -2.05 9.12
CA PRO A 42 -10.55 -1.31 7.98
C PRO A 42 -11.18 -1.90 6.73
N VAL A 43 -12.00 -1.10 6.05
CA VAL A 43 -12.60 -1.45 4.77
C VAL A 43 -11.46 -1.91 3.86
N PRO A 44 -11.47 -3.15 3.36
CA PRO A 44 -10.44 -3.60 2.44
C PRO A 44 -10.43 -2.66 1.25
N ALA A 45 -9.27 -2.11 0.93
CA ALA A 45 -9.10 -1.27 -0.24
C ALA A 45 -9.63 -2.02 -1.47
N PRO A 46 -10.40 -1.37 -2.35
CA PRO A 46 -10.97 -2.03 -3.51
C PRO A 46 -9.85 -2.65 -4.36
N SER A 47 -9.82 -3.96 -4.37
CA SER A 47 -8.89 -4.77 -5.14
C SER A 47 -9.42 -4.90 -6.57
N GLY A 48 -9.05 -3.96 -7.44
CA GLY A 48 -9.57 -3.98 -8.81
C GLY A 48 -8.65 -3.41 -9.88
N GLY A 49 -7.53 -2.78 -9.52
CA GLY A 49 -6.62 -2.20 -10.50
C GLY A 49 -5.26 -2.87 -10.53
N THR A 50 -4.72 -3.04 -11.72
CA THR A 50 -3.35 -3.49 -11.89
C THR A 50 -2.39 -2.45 -11.33
N SER A 51 -1.57 -2.81 -10.33
CA SER A 51 -0.49 -1.95 -9.88
C SER A 51 0.61 -1.87 -10.93
N TRP A 52 1.25 -0.72 -11.05
CA TRP A 52 2.40 -0.56 -11.93
C TRP A 52 3.58 0.09 -11.21
N THR A 53 4.77 -0.26 -11.65
CA THR A 53 6.02 0.22 -11.05
C THR A 53 6.75 1.16 -11.97
N THR A 54 7.30 2.23 -11.42
CA THR A 54 8.13 3.21 -12.14
C THR A 54 9.46 3.40 -11.42
N TYR A 55 10.51 3.69 -12.21
CA TYR A 55 11.81 4.14 -11.71
C TYR A 55 12.01 5.58 -12.15
N LYS A 56 11.86 6.53 -11.26
CA LYS A 56 11.90 7.96 -11.55
C LYS A 56 12.67 8.72 -10.47
N ALA A 57 13.22 9.86 -10.86
CA ALA A 57 13.87 10.74 -9.92
C ALA A 57 12.87 11.34 -8.92
N ALA A 58 13.31 11.36 -7.66
CA ALA A 58 12.59 11.93 -6.54
C ALA A 58 13.45 12.96 -5.81
N THR A 59 12.78 13.88 -5.13
CA THR A 59 13.32 14.76 -4.10
C THR A 59 12.54 14.53 -2.81
N TRP A 60 12.77 15.34 -1.79
CA TRP A 60 11.94 15.36 -0.59
C TRP A 60 11.75 16.78 -0.06
N TYR A 61 10.61 17.01 0.59
CA TYR A 61 10.26 18.29 1.19
C TYR A 61 9.79 18.12 2.64
N GLY A 62 9.71 19.22 3.37
CA GLY A 62 9.22 19.18 4.74
C GLY A 62 9.55 20.42 5.53
N PRO A 63 10.82 20.72 5.88
CA PRO A 63 11.15 21.96 6.59
C PRO A 63 10.63 23.18 5.84
N GLY A 64 9.91 24.07 6.53
CA GLY A 64 9.27 25.23 5.90
C GLY A 64 7.86 24.98 5.32
N PHE A 65 7.44 23.72 5.16
CA PHE A 65 6.09 23.35 4.73
C PHE A 65 5.24 22.75 5.86
N PHE A 66 5.84 22.34 6.97
CA PHE A 66 5.09 21.80 8.10
C PHE A 66 4.07 22.83 8.63
N GLY A 67 2.87 22.34 8.93
CA GLY A 67 1.73 23.15 9.36
C GLY A 67 0.96 23.83 8.23
N LYS A 68 1.43 23.73 6.98
CA LYS A 68 0.75 24.31 5.82
C LYS A 68 -0.20 23.30 5.17
N PRO A 69 -1.30 23.77 4.55
CA PRO A 69 -2.17 22.90 3.77
C PRO A 69 -1.46 22.41 2.51
N THR A 70 -1.69 21.15 2.16
CA THR A 70 -1.26 20.54 0.90
C THR A 70 -2.34 20.74 -0.16
N ALA A 71 -2.01 20.56 -1.43
CA ALA A 71 -2.97 20.65 -2.53
C ALA A 71 -4.10 19.61 -2.45
N CYS A 72 -3.93 18.52 -1.68
CA CYS A 72 -4.96 17.55 -1.42
C CYS A 72 -5.80 17.81 -0.16
N GLY A 73 -5.68 19.00 0.43
CA GLY A 73 -6.55 19.48 1.50
C GLY A 73 -6.17 19.07 2.92
N MET A 74 -5.06 18.35 3.10
CA MET A 74 -4.56 18.00 4.43
C MET A 74 -3.46 18.95 4.90
N VAL A 75 -3.28 19.08 6.20
CA VAL A 75 -2.16 19.83 6.78
C VAL A 75 -0.93 18.94 6.84
N LEU A 76 0.21 19.39 6.32
CA LEU A 76 1.45 18.64 6.35
C LEU A 76 2.02 18.56 7.78
N ALA A 77 1.88 17.41 8.42
CA ALA A 77 2.53 17.14 9.70
C ALA A 77 3.89 16.44 9.50
N LYS A 78 4.77 16.54 10.51
CA LYS A 78 6.10 15.88 10.48
C LYS A 78 6.04 14.35 10.39
N THR A 79 4.90 13.77 10.74
CA THR A 79 4.66 12.32 10.79
C THR A 79 4.05 11.75 9.52
N VAL A 80 3.61 12.60 8.60
CA VAL A 80 2.90 12.18 7.38
C VAL A 80 3.81 11.39 6.45
N ILE A 81 3.34 10.20 6.06
CA ILE A 81 3.96 9.33 5.06
C ILE A 81 3.21 9.51 3.75
N GLY A 82 3.87 10.04 2.74
CA GLY A 82 3.29 10.33 1.45
C GLY A 82 4.25 11.06 0.53
N ALA A 83 3.74 11.54 -0.57
CA ALA A 83 4.51 12.31 -1.55
C ALA A 83 3.61 13.28 -2.33
N ALA A 84 4.23 14.27 -2.96
CA ALA A 84 3.62 15.05 -4.03
C ALA A 84 3.85 14.36 -5.37
N HIS A 85 2.83 14.43 -6.24
CA HIS A 85 2.89 13.99 -7.63
C HIS A 85 2.08 14.93 -8.51
N LYS A 86 2.53 15.12 -9.77
CA LYS A 86 1.93 16.13 -10.68
C LYS A 86 0.49 15.83 -11.05
N SER A 87 0.16 14.57 -11.33
CA SER A 87 -1.11 14.19 -11.98
C SER A 87 -1.87 13.03 -11.31
N LEU A 88 -1.21 12.18 -10.50
CA LEU A 88 -1.91 11.09 -9.82
C LEU A 88 -3.00 11.66 -8.89
N PRO A 89 -4.17 11.00 -8.79
CA PRO A 89 -5.22 11.42 -7.86
C PRO A 89 -4.72 11.53 -6.42
N CYS A 90 -5.26 12.50 -5.67
CA CYS A 90 -5.03 12.57 -4.23
C CYS A 90 -5.52 11.29 -3.55
N GLY A 91 -4.77 10.78 -2.58
CA GLY A 91 -5.08 9.53 -1.91
C GLY A 91 -4.56 8.27 -2.62
N THR A 92 -4.07 8.37 -3.87
CA THR A 92 -3.45 7.21 -4.55
C THR A 92 -2.37 6.62 -3.67
N GLN A 93 -2.44 5.30 -3.45
CA GLN A 93 -1.44 4.58 -2.67
C GLN A 93 -0.19 4.28 -3.50
N VAL A 94 0.96 4.50 -2.90
CA VAL A 94 2.25 4.30 -3.56
C VAL A 94 3.23 3.66 -2.58
N THR A 95 3.82 2.56 -2.99
CA THR A 95 4.95 1.96 -2.25
C THR A 95 6.24 2.49 -2.83
N PHE A 96 6.96 3.27 -2.03
CA PHE A 96 8.28 3.81 -2.36
C PHE A 96 9.36 2.86 -1.87
N THR A 97 10.30 2.53 -2.74
CA THR A 97 11.42 1.63 -2.43
C THR A 97 12.75 2.28 -2.82
N TYR A 98 13.69 2.24 -1.90
CA TYR A 98 15.06 2.70 -2.12
C TYR A 98 16.05 1.78 -1.37
N ASN A 99 17.05 1.23 -2.08
CA ASN A 99 18.07 0.32 -1.52
C ASN A 99 17.47 -0.82 -0.67
N GLY A 100 16.37 -1.42 -1.14
CA GLY A 100 15.69 -2.52 -0.45
C GLY A 100 14.75 -2.12 0.69
N ALA A 101 14.80 -0.88 1.17
CA ALA A 101 13.84 -0.37 2.16
C ALA A 101 12.59 0.16 1.46
N SER A 102 11.41 -0.22 1.97
CA SER A 102 10.13 0.17 1.39
C SER A 102 9.18 0.77 2.41
N ILE A 103 8.31 1.66 1.96
CA ILE A 103 7.20 2.21 2.74
C ILE A 103 6.03 2.56 1.82
N THR A 104 4.82 2.22 2.24
CA THR A 104 3.61 2.66 1.54
C THR A 104 3.13 3.99 2.12
N GLY A 105 2.86 4.93 1.24
CA GLY A 105 2.28 6.23 1.54
C GLY A 105 1.23 6.60 0.52
N THR A 106 0.74 7.82 0.58
CA THR A 106 -0.29 8.33 -0.33
C THR A 106 0.16 9.58 -1.06
N VAL A 107 -0.44 9.85 -2.21
CA VAL A 107 -0.33 11.14 -2.89
C VAL A 107 -1.13 12.16 -2.10
N ILE A 108 -0.45 13.14 -1.52
CA ILE A 108 -1.03 14.14 -0.62
C ILE A 108 -0.88 15.57 -1.11
N ASP A 109 -0.09 15.78 -2.16
CA ASP A 109 0.24 17.12 -2.65
C ASP A 109 0.49 17.13 -4.14
N ARG A 110 0.66 18.33 -4.73
CA ARG A 110 1.00 18.56 -6.13
C ARG A 110 2.45 19.00 -6.28
N GLY A 111 3.11 18.48 -7.28
CA GLY A 111 4.53 18.68 -7.60
C GLY A 111 5.24 17.34 -7.86
N PRO A 112 6.58 17.33 -7.92
CA PRO A 112 7.46 18.49 -7.97
C PRO A 112 7.30 19.24 -9.31
N TYR A 113 7.39 20.58 -9.27
CA TYR A 113 7.36 21.38 -10.51
C TYR A 113 8.73 21.47 -11.19
N GLN A 114 9.77 21.04 -10.51
CA GLN A 114 11.11 20.97 -11.05
C GLN A 114 11.19 19.93 -12.19
N LYS A 115 11.82 20.31 -13.30
CA LYS A 115 12.01 19.43 -14.45
C LYS A 115 12.89 18.22 -14.09
N GLY A 116 12.53 17.05 -14.61
CA GLY A 116 13.28 15.81 -14.38
C GLY A 116 12.85 14.99 -13.16
N TYR A 117 12.05 15.58 -12.26
CA TYR A 117 11.55 14.88 -11.07
C TYR A 117 10.08 14.49 -11.23
N ALA A 118 9.74 13.28 -10.79
CA ALA A 118 8.37 12.76 -10.76
C ALA A 118 7.77 12.80 -9.34
N TRP A 119 8.60 12.63 -8.32
CA TRP A 119 8.17 12.49 -6.93
C TRP A 119 8.85 13.53 -6.05
N ASP A 120 8.09 14.05 -5.09
CA ASP A 120 8.62 14.85 -4.00
C ASP A 120 8.12 14.24 -2.68
N LEU A 121 9.00 13.46 -2.04
CA LEU A 121 8.66 12.68 -0.86
C LEU A 121 8.48 13.59 0.36
N THR A 122 7.55 13.25 1.25
CA THR A 122 7.59 13.89 2.57
C THR A 122 8.89 13.51 3.29
N LYS A 123 9.38 14.39 4.16
CA LYS A 123 10.57 14.11 4.98
C LYS A 123 10.46 12.78 5.73
N LYS A 124 9.27 12.41 6.20
CA LYS A 124 9.03 11.16 6.90
C LYS A 124 9.20 9.95 5.98
N THR A 125 8.65 10.00 4.77
CA THR A 125 8.81 8.97 3.74
C THR A 125 10.28 8.78 3.39
N ALA A 126 10.98 9.88 3.04
CA ALA A 126 12.41 9.85 2.71
C ALA A 126 13.25 9.26 3.84
N LYS A 127 12.95 9.64 5.09
CA LYS A 127 13.63 9.08 6.28
C LYS A 127 13.43 7.57 6.40
N ARG A 128 12.21 7.08 6.15
CA ARG A 128 11.85 5.66 6.33
C ARG A 128 12.54 4.74 5.34
N ILE A 129 12.79 5.19 4.12
CA ILE A 129 13.47 4.41 3.09
C ILE A 129 14.98 4.71 3.00
N GLY A 130 15.53 5.52 3.93
CA GLY A 130 16.97 5.88 3.92
C GLY A 130 17.36 6.89 2.84
N PHE A 131 16.40 7.52 2.17
CA PHE A 131 16.63 8.46 1.07
C PHE A 131 16.96 9.89 1.54
N LEU A 132 16.76 10.21 2.82
CA LEU A 132 16.88 11.57 3.34
C LEU A 132 18.27 12.18 3.13
N ALA A 133 19.35 11.40 3.35
CA ALA A 133 20.73 11.86 3.19
C ALA A 133 21.15 12.03 1.72
N VAL A 134 20.47 11.32 0.81
CA VAL A 134 20.72 11.39 -0.64
C VAL A 134 20.20 12.71 -1.23
N GLY A 135 19.10 13.19 -0.72
CA GLY A 135 18.47 14.45 -1.13
C GLY A 135 17.69 14.34 -2.43
N SER A 136 18.27 13.78 -3.48
CA SER A 136 17.61 13.59 -4.78
C SER A 136 18.23 12.42 -5.54
N GLY A 137 17.43 11.72 -6.36
CA GLY A 137 17.89 10.59 -7.17
C GLY A 137 16.76 9.65 -7.58
N PRO A 138 17.09 8.56 -8.28
CA PRO A 138 16.09 7.59 -8.72
C PRO A 138 15.58 6.76 -7.54
N ILE A 139 14.27 6.55 -7.51
CA ILE A 139 13.60 5.61 -6.61
C ILE A 139 12.65 4.72 -7.41
N GLN A 140 12.32 3.58 -6.84
CA GLN A 140 11.22 2.77 -7.33
C GLN A 140 9.91 3.21 -6.65
N ALA A 141 8.86 3.36 -7.43
CA ALA A 141 7.52 3.65 -6.94
C ALA A 141 6.53 2.68 -7.57
N THR A 142 5.85 1.90 -6.75
CA THR A 142 4.76 1.01 -7.18
C THR A 142 3.44 1.66 -6.82
N ILE A 143 2.67 2.00 -7.84
CA ILE A 143 1.41 2.73 -7.72
C ILE A 143 0.27 1.71 -7.66
N THR A 144 -0.60 1.83 -6.65
CA THR A 144 -1.84 1.06 -6.53
C THR A 144 -3.01 1.99 -6.79
N PRO A 145 -3.76 1.80 -7.89
CA PRO A 145 -4.90 2.67 -8.20
C PRO A 145 -5.97 2.62 -7.11
N ILE A 146 -6.61 3.75 -6.89
CA ILE A 146 -7.85 3.85 -6.12
C ILE A 146 -9.00 4.02 -7.11
N TYR A 147 -10.04 3.26 -6.96
CA TYR A 147 -11.28 3.33 -7.76
C TYR A 147 -12.44 3.76 -6.90
#